data_3d9eb46f0013f45a11e21384f24a897d
#
_entry.id   3d9eb46f0013f45a11e21384f24a897d
#
_cell.length_a   1.000
_cell.length_b   1.000
_cell.length_c   1.000
_cell.angle_alpha   90.00
_cell.angle_beta   90.00
_cell.angle_gamma   90.00
#
_symmetry.space_group_name_H-M   'P 1'
#
loop_
_entity.id
_entity.type
_entity.pdbx_description
1 polymer ?
#
loop_
_entity_poly.entity_id
_entity_poly.type
_entity_poly.pdbx_seq_one_letter_code
_entity_poly.pdbx_strand_id
1 'polypeptide(L)'
;GMSAGKNAGAKGTSAATGSNSTADPLVYDHSMELSYAENFAVDYYEGGYKLLTTRLNGDRILIVPKHQQAPEDAEALVSPSAEGEPGKLIVLQEPVKNLYLVASSVMDMFAQLDSMDAISMCGLKAEDWYIPAAKQAMKDGTLLYAGKYSQPDYELLLSQNCSMAIENSMIYHTPEVMEKLGEFGIPTLVEYSSYEEHPLGRVEWVRFFGALLDQEEKADQLFEKQKEALKRVETEESTGKTVAFFYITSNGLVQVRQSTDYIPKMIELAGGKYVFENLGDPDSRRSTVNLQLEDFYDGAQDADSVSYTHLRAHETRHDL
;
A
#
# COMPACT_ATOMS: atom_id res chain seq x y z
N GLY A 1 -90.44 -21.58 10.85
CA GLY A 1 -90.36 -20.91 9.58
C GLY A 1 -89.09 -20.18 9.39
N MET A 2 -88.29 -20.53 8.42
CA MET A 2 -87.55 -19.69 7.47
C MET A 2 -86.67 -18.61 8.06
N SER A 3 -85.50 -18.34 7.70
CA SER A 3 -84.80 -18.53 6.46
C SER A 3 -83.32 -18.11 6.68
N ALA A 4 -82.42 -18.70 5.93
CA ALA A 4 -81.01 -18.51 5.91
C ALA A 4 -80.58 -17.10 5.44
N GLY A 5 -79.48 -16.59 5.94
CA GLY A 5 -78.72 -15.50 5.40
C GLY A 5 -77.23 -15.79 5.53
N LYS A 6 -76.64 -16.28 4.46
CA LYS A 6 -75.20 -16.42 4.31
C LYS A 6 -74.59 -15.06 4.05
N ASN A 7 -73.53 -14.71 4.79
CA ASN A 7 -72.59 -13.68 4.32
C ASN A 7 -71.17 -14.25 4.40
N ALA A 8 -70.61 -14.43 3.24
CA ALA A 8 -69.24 -14.85 3.04
C ALA A 8 -68.30 -13.62 3.17
N GLY A 9 -67.50 -13.64 4.21
CA GLY A 9 -66.38 -12.70 4.33
C GLY A 9 -65.19 -13.14 3.48
N ALA A 10 -64.90 -12.36 2.47
CA ALA A 10 -63.68 -12.53 1.66
C ALA A 10 -62.43 -12.17 2.50
N LYS A 11 -61.59 -13.15 2.73
CA LYS A 11 -60.23 -12.92 3.20
C LYS A 11 -59.41 -12.31 2.06
N GLY A 12 -59.08 -11.05 2.19
CA GLY A 12 -58.05 -10.44 1.37
C GLY A 12 -56.67 -10.96 1.80
N THR A 13 -56.07 -11.79 1.01
CA THR A 13 -54.65 -12.12 1.08
C THR A 13 -53.88 -10.92 0.56
N SER A 14 -53.30 -10.16 1.48
CA SER A 14 -52.26 -9.18 1.16
C SER A 14 -51.03 -9.97 0.73
N ALA A 15 -50.76 -10.03 -0.55
CA ALA A 15 -49.48 -10.47 -1.08
C ALA A 15 -48.43 -9.42 -0.70
N ALA A 16 -47.58 -9.79 0.18
CA ALA A 16 -46.33 -9.04 0.39
C ALA A 16 -45.51 -9.14 -0.89
N THR A 17 -45.53 -8.09 -1.67
CA THR A 17 -44.58 -7.87 -2.75
C THR A 17 -43.22 -7.70 -2.09
N GLY A 18 -42.45 -8.79 -2.03
CA GLY A 18 -41.03 -8.70 -1.79
C GLY A 18 -40.42 -7.92 -2.95
N SER A 19 -40.05 -6.68 -2.67
CA SER A 19 -39.18 -5.94 -3.57
C SER A 19 -37.83 -6.63 -3.51
N ASN A 20 -37.53 -7.55 -4.41
CA ASN A 20 -36.18 -7.85 -4.83
C ASN A 20 -35.66 -6.57 -5.49
N SER A 21 -35.11 -5.65 -4.72
CA SER A 21 -34.22 -4.66 -5.28
C SER A 21 -32.92 -5.38 -5.59
N THR A 22 -32.81 -5.96 -6.78
CA THR A 22 -31.51 -6.24 -7.36
C THR A 22 -30.84 -4.89 -7.51
N ALA A 23 -29.87 -4.58 -6.62
CA ALA A 23 -29.06 -3.39 -6.78
C ALA A 23 -28.45 -3.45 -8.18
N ASP A 24 -28.59 -2.37 -8.95
CA ASP A 24 -27.98 -2.29 -10.28
C ASP A 24 -26.46 -2.41 -10.13
N PRO A 25 -25.78 -3.16 -11.00
CA PRO A 25 -24.34 -3.27 -10.98
C PRO A 25 -23.69 -1.89 -11.16
N LEU A 26 -22.55 -1.69 -10.54
CA LEU A 26 -21.75 -0.48 -10.75
C LEU A 26 -21.33 -0.41 -12.21
N VAL A 27 -21.50 0.76 -12.84
CA VAL A 27 -21.17 0.96 -14.25
C VAL A 27 -19.73 1.45 -14.36
N TYR A 28 -18.87 0.64 -14.96
CA TYR A 28 -17.48 1.00 -15.22
C TYR A 28 -17.39 2.20 -16.15
N ASP A 29 -16.51 3.15 -15.83
CA ASP A 29 -16.24 4.34 -16.65
C ASP A 29 -14.83 4.26 -17.27
N HIS A 30 -13.79 4.31 -16.47
CA HIS A 30 -12.41 4.24 -16.94
C HIS A 30 -11.48 3.72 -15.86
N SER A 31 -10.24 3.44 -16.25
CA SER A 31 -9.15 3.06 -15.35
C SER A 31 -8.06 4.11 -15.34
N MET A 32 -7.37 4.25 -14.22
CA MET A 32 -6.16 5.06 -14.12
C MET A 32 -5.08 4.47 -15.02
N GLU A 33 -4.54 5.27 -15.94
CA GLU A 33 -3.39 4.88 -16.74
C GLU A 33 -2.12 5.00 -15.90
N LEU A 34 -1.38 3.90 -15.78
CA LEU A 34 -0.11 3.84 -15.07
C LEU A 34 1.05 3.95 -16.04
N SER A 35 2.11 4.65 -15.63
CA SER A 35 3.30 4.85 -16.47
C SER A 35 4.39 3.83 -16.16
N TYR A 36 4.57 3.45 -14.89
CA TYR A 36 5.67 2.61 -14.41
C TYR A 36 5.23 1.54 -13.42
N ALA A 37 4.23 1.83 -12.58
CA ALA A 37 3.76 0.88 -11.58
C ALA A 37 2.99 -0.27 -12.24
N GLU A 38 3.20 -1.49 -11.74
CA GLU A 38 2.57 -2.71 -12.23
C GLU A 38 1.73 -3.42 -11.16
N ASN A 39 1.93 -3.08 -9.89
CA ASN A 39 1.39 -3.84 -8.77
C ASN A 39 0.09 -3.27 -8.19
N PHE A 40 -0.51 -2.28 -8.81
CA PHE A 40 -1.84 -1.81 -8.45
C PHE A 40 -2.70 -1.44 -9.66
N ALA A 41 -3.98 -1.26 -9.44
CA ALA A 41 -4.92 -0.69 -10.39
C ALA A 41 -5.92 0.20 -9.67
N VAL A 42 -6.47 1.18 -10.38
CA VAL A 42 -7.58 2.01 -9.91
C VAL A 42 -8.60 2.10 -11.04
N ASP A 43 -9.81 1.63 -10.76
CA ASP A 43 -10.94 1.67 -11.69
C ASP A 43 -12.00 2.63 -11.16
N TYR A 44 -12.52 3.46 -12.05
CA TYR A 44 -13.54 4.45 -11.75
C TYR A 44 -14.88 3.99 -12.30
N TYR A 45 -15.93 4.18 -11.51
CA TYR A 45 -17.31 3.82 -11.85
C TYR A 45 -18.20 5.05 -11.83
N GLU A 46 -19.27 5.01 -12.59
CA GLU A 46 -20.30 6.05 -12.56
C GLU A 46 -20.81 6.29 -11.13
N GLY A 47 -21.16 7.52 -10.82
CA GLY A 47 -21.60 7.90 -9.47
C GLY A 47 -20.48 8.20 -8.48
N GLY A 48 -19.21 8.15 -8.92
CA GLY A 48 -18.04 8.51 -8.10
C GLY A 48 -17.44 7.35 -7.29
N TYR A 49 -17.88 6.11 -7.52
CA TYR A 49 -17.28 4.94 -6.89
C TYR A 49 -15.90 4.66 -7.50
N LYS A 50 -14.96 4.18 -6.68
CA LYS A 50 -13.61 3.79 -7.09
C LYS A 50 -13.30 2.40 -6.57
N LEU A 51 -12.63 1.58 -7.38
CA LEU A 51 -12.13 0.27 -7.01
C LEU A 51 -10.61 0.29 -7.10
N LEU A 52 -9.94 0.18 -5.98
CA LEU A 52 -8.49 0.08 -5.89
C LEU A 52 -8.13 -1.39 -5.73
N THR A 53 -7.16 -1.86 -6.51
CA THR A 53 -6.73 -3.26 -6.49
C THR A 53 -5.23 -3.34 -6.23
N THR A 54 -4.82 -4.18 -5.30
CA THR A 54 -3.42 -4.60 -5.15
C THR A 54 -3.24 -5.91 -5.91
N ARG A 55 -2.47 -5.87 -7.02
CA ARG A 55 -2.45 -6.97 -7.99
C ARG A 55 -1.78 -8.24 -7.51
N LEU A 56 -0.81 -8.12 -6.59
CA LEU A 56 -0.03 -9.29 -6.15
C LEU A 56 -0.86 -10.27 -5.30
N ASN A 57 -1.85 -9.80 -4.56
CA ASN A 57 -2.74 -10.65 -3.76
C ASN A 57 -4.21 -10.60 -4.20
N GLY A 58 -4.54 -9.72 -5.15
CA GLY A 58 -5.90 -9.55 -5.66
C GLY A 58 -6.87 -8.86 -4.71
N ASP A 59 -6.40 -8.29 -3.61
CA ASP A 59 -7.24 -7.55 -2.68
C ASP A 59 -7.75 -6.25 -3.30
N ARG A 60 -8.98 -5.88 -2.98
CA ARG A 60 -9.68 -4.74 -3.55
C ARG A 60 -10.24 -3.85 -2.45
N ILE A 61 -10.29 -2.56 -2.72
CA ILE A 61 -10.97 -1.57 -1.90
C ILE A 61 -12.01 -0.87 -2.76
N LEU A 62 -13.28 -0.97 -2.39
CA LEU A 62 -14.35 -0.16 -2.96
C LEU A 62 -14.49 1.11 -2.12
N ILE A 63 -14.24 2.25 -2.73
CA ILE A 63 -14.45 3.56 -2.13
C ILE A 63 -15.85 4.04 -2.50
N VAL A 64 -16.68 4.23 -1.48
CA VAL A 64 -18.04 4.74 -1.62
C VAL A 64 -18.00 6.26 -1.49
N PRO A 65 -18.50 7.01 -2.49
CA PRO A 65 -18.43 8.47 -2.46
C PRO A 65 -19.28 9.06 -1.36
N LYS A 66 -18.97 10.31 -0.96
CA LYS A 66 -19.78 11.07 0.01
C LYS A 66 -21.24 11.07 -0.40
N HIS A 67 -22.12 10.94 0.59
CA HIS A 67 -23.58 10.96 0.41
C HIS A 67 -24.18 9.79 -0.40
N GLN A 68 -23.38 8.82 -0.80
CA GLN A 68 -23.84 7.55 -1.35
C GLN A 68 -23.79 6.46 -0.29
N GLN A 69 -24.53 5.40 -0.49
CA GLN A 69 -24.51 4.22 0.38
C GLN A 69 -23.67 3.12 -0.26
N ALA A 70 -23.03 2.32 0.60
CA ALA A 70 -22.37 1.11 0.14
C ALA A 70 -23.43 0.16 -0.44
N PRO A 71 -23.15 -0.48 -1.60
CA PRO A 71 -24.03 -1.51 -2.13
C PRO A 71 -24.17 -2.67 -1.13
N GLU A 72 -25.38 -3.23 -1.00
CA GLU A 72 -25.61 -4.37 -0.07
C GLU A 72 -24.81 -5.61 -0.46
N ASP A 73 -24.61 -5.83 -1.75
CA ASP A 73 -23.79 -6.93 -2.29
C ASP A 73 -22.66 -6.37 -3.17
N ALA A 74 -21.75 -5.64 -2.55
CA ALA A 74 -20.63 -4.99 -3.24
C ALA A 74 -19.76 -6.00 -4.00
N GLU A 75 -19.55 -7.20 -3.46
CA GLU A 75 -18.74 -8.25 -4.11
C GLU A 75 -19.31 -8.68 -5.45
N ALA A 76 -20.64 -8.81 -5.56
CA ALA A 76 -21.31 -9.17 -6.82
C ALA A 76 -21.36 -8.02 -7.84
N LEU A 77 -21.20 -6.77 -7.38
CA LEU A 77 -21.34 -5.58 -8.22
C LEU A 77 -20.01 -5.13 -8.84
N VAL A 78 -18.89 -5.59 -8.32
CA VAL A 78 -17.56 -5.28 -8.85
C VAL A 78 -16.99 -6.49 -9.55
N SER A 79 -16.72 -6.35 -10.84
CA SER A 79 -16.02 -7.39 -11.59
C SER A 79 -14.57 -7.47 -11.16
N PRO A 80 -13.97 -8.66 -11.07
CA PRO A 80 -12.54 -8.78 -10.86
C PRO A 80 -11.82 -8.11 -12.05
N SER A 81 -10.99 -7.13 -11.75
CA SER A 81 -10.23 -6.37 -12.76
C SER A 81 -8.96 -7.08 -13.22
N ALA A 82 -8.59 -8.21 -12.62
CA ALA A 82 -7.35 -8.94 -12.89
C ALA A 82 -7.61 -10.41 -13.18
N GLU A 83 -6.75 -10.99 -14.00
CA GLU A 83 -6.68 -12.45 -14.17
C GLU A 83 -6.27 -13.09 -12.84
N GLY A 84 -7.08 -14.00 -12.35
CA GLY A 84 -6.84 -14.76 -11.11
C GLY A 84 -8.05 -14.78 -10.17
N GLU A 85 -7.91 -15.54 -9.08
CA GLU A 85 -8.91 -15.54 -8.01
C GLU A 85 -8.91 -14.17 -7.31
N PRO A 86 -10.08 -13.53 -7.16
CA PRO A 86 -10.16 -12.25 -6.46
C PRO A 86 -9.80 -12.46 -4.98
N GLY A 87 -9.00 -11.55 -4.43
CA GLY A 87 -8.78 -11.44 -3.01
C GLY A 87 -10.00 -10.86 -2.28
N LYS A 88 -9.83 -10.49 -1.03
CA LYS A 88 -10.91 -9.87 -0.24
C LYS A 88 -11.33 -8.51 -0.82
N LEU A 89 -12.57 -8.14 -0.58
CA LEU A 89 -13.10 -6.80 -0.85
C LEU A 89 -13.25 -6.03 0.47
N ILE A 90 -12.62 -4.89 0.55
CA ILE A 90 -12.76 -3.91 1.64
C ILE A 90 -13.69 -2.81 1.12
N VAL A 91 -14.67 -2.40 1.92
CA VAL A 91 -15.59 -1.30 1.57
C VAL A 91 -15.33 -0.14 2.53
N LEU A 92 -14.95 1.01 2.00
CA LEU A 92 -14.69 2.23 2.77
C LEU A 92 -15.58 3.37 2.27
N GLN A 93 -16.07 4.15 3.22
CA GLN A 93 -16.87 5.35 2.96
C GLN A 93 -15.97 6.59 2.92
N GLU A 94 -16.10 7.45 1.92
CA GLU A 94 -15.47 8.78 1.95
C GLU A 94 -16.11 9.68 3.01
N PRO A 95 -15.30 10.53 3.66
CA PRO A 95 -13.85 10.61 3.60
C PRO A 95 -13.19 9.45 4.36
N VAL A 96 -12.17 8.84 3.79
CA VAL A 96 -11.40 7.77 4.45
C VAL A 96 -10.66 8.36 5.63
N LYS A 97 -10.88 7.80 6.82
CA LYS A 97 -10.33 8.26 8.11
C LYS A 97 -10.03 7.09 9.03
N ASN A 98 -9.41 7.41 10.16
CA ASN A 98 -9.10 6.46 11.23
C ASN A 98 -8.26 5.27 10.75
N LEU A 99 -7.31 5.54 9.85
CA LEU A 99 -6.38 4.53 9.37
C LEU A 99 -5.30 4.22 10.42
N TYR A 100 -4.93 2.96 10.49
CA TYR A 100 -3.76 2.48 11.20
C TYR A 100 -2.66 2.21 10.19
N LEU A 101 -1.68 3.11 10.08
CA LEU A 101 -0.59 3.01 9.14
C LEU A 101 0.63 2.34 9.79
N VAL A 102 0.87 1.10 9.45
CA VAL A 102 2.03 0.32 9.86
C VAL A 102 3.14 0.37 8.81
N ALA A 103 2.77 0.39 7.53
CA ALA A 103 3.68 0.56 6.40
C ALA A 103 4.32 1.95 6.41
N SER A 104 5.33 2.15 7.25
CA SER A 104 5.97 3.45 7.50
C SER A 104 6.57 4.09 6.23
N SER A 105 6.93 3.29 5.24
CA SER A 105 7.49 3.75 3.96
C SER A 105 6.53 4.63 3.16
N VAL A 106 5.22 4.51 3.36
CA VAL A 106 4.22 5.32 2.64
C VAL A 106 3.71 6.53 3.42
N MET A 107 4.17 6.73 4.65
CA MET A 107 3.78 7.88 5.48
C MET A 107 4.06 9.22 4.78
N ASP A 108 5.20 9.33 4.11
CA ASP A 108 5.56 10.55 3.38
C ASP A 108 4.58 10.88 2.25
N MET A 109 4.02 9.85 1.59
CA MET A 109 2.99 10.05 0.56
C MET A 109 1.73 10.71 1.14
N PHE A 110 1.29 10.28 2.33
CA PHE A 110 0.17 10.91 3.03
C PHE A 110 0.48 12.36 3.42
N ALA A 111 1.69 12.62 3.87
CA ALA A 111 2.13 13.98 4.19
C ALA A 111 2.15 14.89 2.96
N GLN A 112 2.69 14.42 1.84
CA GLN A 112 2.74 15.16 0.58
C GLN A 112 1.35 15.39 -0.03
N LEU A 113 0.40 14.49 0.23
CA LEU A 113 -1.01 14.63 -0.18
C LEU A 113 -1.83 15.51 0.79
N ASP A 114 -1.21 16.14 1.79
CA ASP A 114 -1.88 16.89 2.86
C ASP A 114 -2.99 16.07 3.55
N SER A 115 -2.79 14.79 3.70
CA SER A 115 -3.80 13.83 4.19
C SER A 115 -3.38 13.12 5.47
N MET A 116 -2.56 13.74 6.30
CA MET A 116 -2.17 13.20 7.61
C MET A 116 -3.38 13.00 8.53
N ASP A 117 -4.44 13.76 8.35
CA ASP A 117 -5.69 13.65 9.11
C ASP A 117 -6.47 12.35 8.84
N ALA A 118 -6.16 11.64 7.75
CA ALA A 118 -6.71 10.31 7.49
C ALA A 118 -6.11 9.21 8.39
N ILE A 119 -4.93 9.46 8.96
CA ILE A 119 -4.21 8.51 9.80
C ILE A 119 -4.35 8.91 11.27
N SER A 120 -4.94 8.05 12.07
CA SER A 120 -5.09 8.27 13.51
C SER A 120 -4.09 7.46 14.34
N MET A 121 -3.54 6.40 13.78
CA MET A 121 -2.66 5.47 14.48
C MET A 121 -1.52 5.01 13.56
N CYS A 122 -0.37 4.73 14.15
CA CYS A 122 0.80 4.24 13.42
C CYS A 122 1.56 3.16 14.18
N GLY A 123 2.46 2.48 13.47
CA GLY A 123 3.27 1.39 13.98
C GLY A 123 4.66 1.77 14.48
N LEU A 124 5.01 3.06 14.47
CA LEU A 124 6.28 3.58 14.97
C LEU A 124 6.06 4.59 16.10
N LYS A 125 7.01 4.63 17.03
CA LYS A 125 7.04 5.64 18.08
C LYS A 125 7.59 6.97 17.54
N ALA A 126 7.36 8.06 18.27
CA ALA A 126 7.73 9.40 17.85
C ALA A 126 9.23 9.56 17.56
N GLU A 127 10.06 8.93 18.36
CA GLU A 127 11.53 8.95 18.21
C GLU A 127 12.02 8.23 16.94
N ASP A 128 11.25 7.28 16.40
CA ASP A 128 11.64 6.49 15.24
C ASP A 128 11.24 7.12 13.89
N TRP A 129 10.43 8.18 13.91
CA TRP A 129 10.06 8.89 12.71
C TRP A 129 11.13 9.87 12.23
N TYR A 130 11.44 9.83 10.93
CA TYR A 130 12.23 10.85 10.24
C TYR A 130 11.37 11.90 9.53
N ILE A 131 10.08 11.60 9.33
CA ILE A 131 9.12 12.45 8.61
C ILE A 131 8.60 13.52 9.58
N PRO A 132 8.88 14.83 9.33
CA PRO A 132 8.50 15.90 10.25
C PRO A 132 7.00 15.98 10.52
N ALA A 133 6.16 15.74 9.50
CA ALA A 133 4.70 15.75 9.64
C ALA A 133 4.21 14.66 10.62
N ALA A 134 4.78 13.46 10.56
CA ALA A 134 4.44 12.38 11.49
C ALA A 134 4.87 12.71 12.93
N LYS A 135 6.08 13.25 13.12
CA LYS A 135 6.55 13.71 14.44
C LYS A 135 5.64 14.77 15.03
N GLN A 136 5.25 15.75 14.21
CA GLN A 136 4.38 16.84 14.66
C GLN A 136 2.99 16.31 15.02
N ALA A 137 2.41 15.45 14.21
CA ALA A 137 1.10 14.84 14.48
C ALA A 137 1.11 14.01 15.79
N MET A 138 2.19 13.30 16.08
CA MET A 138 2.33 12.59 17.36
C MET A 138 2.48 13.54 18.54
N LYS A 139 3.24 14.62 18.38
CA LYS A 139 3.38 15.66 19.41
C LYS A 139 2.05 16.35 19.70
N ASP A 140 1.24 16.56 18.68
CA ASP A 140 -0.09 17.20 18.79
C ASP A 140 -1.16 16.23 19.30
N GLY A 141 -0.83 14.94 19.42
CA GLY A 141 -1.76 13.90 19.87
C GLY A 141 -2.80 13.47 18.83
N THR A 142 -2.64 13.87 17.57
CA THR A 142 -3.53 13.48 16.46
C THR A 142 -3.11 12.15 15.80
N LEU A 143 -1.87 11.73 16.02
CA LEU A 143 -1.33 10.44 15.58
C LEU A 143 -0.85 9.66 16.81
N LEU A 144 -1.39 8.47 17.04
CA LEU A 144 -1.09 7.65 18.21
C LEU A 144 -0.28 6.41 17.81
N TYR A 145 0.66 6.03 18.67
CA TYR A 145 1.35 4.75 18.51
C TYR A 145 0.41 3.61 18.95
N ALA A 146 0.07 2.71 18.04
CA ALA A 146 -0.84 1.58 18.29
C ALA A 146 -0.14 0.22 18.14
N GLY A 147 1.15 0.17 18.41
CA GLY A 147 1.93 -1.07 18.33
C GLY A 147 2.50 -1.34 16.93
N LYS A 148 3.51 -2.20 16.88
CA LYS A 148 4.14 -2.65 15.64
C LYS A 148 3.28 -3.74 14.96
N TYR A 149 3.60 -4.08 13.70
CA TYR A 149 2.87 -5.06 12.91
C TYR A 149 2.61 -6.40 13.61
N SER A 150 3.55 -6.87 14.43
CA SER A 150 3.46 -8.16 15.14
C SER A 150 2.76 -8.09 16.51
N GLN A 151 2.51 -6.88 17.02
CA GLN A 151 1.90 -6.65 18.34
C GLN A 151 1.05 -5.37 18.34
N PRO A 152 -0.06 -5.33 17.60
CA PRO A 152 -0.97 -4.18 17.64
C PRO A 152 -1.63 -4.02 19.01
N ASP A 153 -1.91 -2.78 19.36
CA ASP A 153 -2.78 -2.44 20.50
C ASP A 153 -4.25 -2.49 20.05
N TYR A 154 -4.86 -3.66 20.14
CA TYR A 154 -6.22 -3.89 19.67
C TYR A 154 -7.26 -3.04 20.41
N GLU A 155 -7.05 -2.76 21.69
CA GLU A 155 -7.95 -1.90 22.47
C GLU A 155 -7.94 -0.47 21.94
N LEU A 156 -6.75 0.06 21.67
CA LEU A 156 -6.60 1.39 21.09
C LEU A 156 -7.21 1.45 19.68
N LEU A 157 -6.94 0.45 18.83
CA LEU A 157 -7.52 0.38 17.48
C LEU A 157 -9.05 0.42 17.52
N LEU A 158 -9.67 -0.36 18.40
CA LEU A 158 -11.11 -0.39 18.56
C LEU A 158 -11.66 0.92 19.14
N SER A 159 -11.01 1.49 20.16
CA SER A 159 -11.43 2.74 20.79
C SER A 159 -11.37 3.94 19.83
N GLN A 160 -10.45 3.91 18.86
CA GLN A 160 -10.29 4.92 17.82
C GLN A 160 -11.13 4.64 16.57
N ASN A 161 -11.98 3.62 16.57
CA ASN A 161 -12.79 3.20 15.43
C ASN A 161 -11.94 2.99 14.15
N CYS A 162 -10.84 2.25 14.27
CA CYS A 162 -9.94 1.96 13.16
C CYS A 162 -10.72 1.40 11.96
N SER A 163 -10.60 2.03 10.81
CA SER A 163 -11.33 1.66 9.59
C SER A 163 -10.59 0.62 8.76
N MET A 164 -9.27 0.67 8.75
CA MET A 164 -8.41 -0.24 7.99
C MET A 164 -6.97 -0.13 8.51
N ALA A 165 -6.26 -1.25 8.55
CA ALA A 165 -4.81 -1.27 8.74
C ALA A 165 -4.12 -1.28 7.37
N ILE A 166 -3.10 -0.44 7.19
CA ILE A 166 -2.23 -0.45 6.01
C ILE A 166 -0.88 -1.03 6.42
N GLU A 167 -0.61 -2.22 5.94
CA GLU A 167 0.55 -3.03 6.27
C GLU A 167 1.48 -3.18 5.05
N ASN A 168 2.71 -3.59 5.31
CA ASN A 168 3.58 -4.13 4.29
C ASN A 168 3.61 -5.68 4.37
N SER A 169 4.36 -6.32 3.48
CA SER A 169 4.42 -7.79 3.41
C SER A 169 4.98 -8.47 4.66
N MET A 170 5.58 -7.74 5.60
CA MET A 170 6.03 -8.28 6.90
C MET A 170 4.88 -8.87 7.70
N ILE A 171 3.65 -8.41 7.49
CA ILE A 171 2.46 -8.95 8.17
C ILE A 171 2.24 -10.44 7.89
N TYR A 172 2.71 -10.96 6.76
CA TYR A 172 2.60 -12.37 6.42
C TYR A 172 3.44 -13.28 7.30
N HIS A 173 4.37 -12.73 8.08
CA HIS A 173 5.12 -13.48 9.11
C HIS A 173 4.31 -13.67 10.41
N THR A 174 3.19 -12.96 10.55
CA THR A 174 2.31 -13.00 11.70
C THR A 174 0.84 -13.10 11.25
N PRO A 175 0.45 -14.18 10.54
CA PRO A 175 -0.90 -14.31 9.98
C PRO A 175 -2.00 -14.24 11.05
N GLU A 176 -1.71 -14.65 12.28
CA GLU A 176 -2.62 -14.56 13.43
C GLU A 176 -3.02 -13.11 13.76
N VAL A 177 -2.16 -12.13 13.47
CA VAL A 177 -2.49 -10.71 13.64
C VAL A 177 -3.54 -10.27 12.62
N MET A 178 -3.39 -10.68 11.35
CA MET A 178 -4.37 -10.38 10.30
C MET A 178 -5.74 -11.00 10.63
N GLU A 179 -5.75 -12.25 11.08
CA GLU A 179 -6.96 -12.95 11.50
C GLU A 179 -7.66 -12.19 12.64
N LYS A 180 -6.90 -11.82 13.66
CA LYS A 180 -7.44 -11.11 14.82
C LYS A 180 -7.96 -9.71 14.48
N LEU A 181 -7.27 -8.97 13.63
CA LEU A 181 -7.78 -7.69 13.10
C LEU A 181 -9.11 -7.90 12.37
N GLY A 182 -9.20 -8.94 11.53
CA GLY A 182 -10.42 -9.32 10.82
C GLY A 182 -11.58 -9.68 11.76
N GLU A 183 -11.32 -10.42 12.84
CA GLU A 183 -12.31 -10.73 13.89
C GLU A 183 -12.88 -9.46 14.55
N PHE A 184 -12.07 -8.42 14.69
CA PHE A 184 -12.49 -7.11 15.20
C PHE A 184 -13.11 -6.19 14.13
N GLY A 185 -13.31 -6.68 12.91
CA GLY A 185 -13.86 -5.90 11.82
C GLY A 185 -12.90 -4.86 11.24
N ILE A 186 -11.59 -5.00 11.48
CA ILE A 186 -10.53 -4.15 10.94
C ILE A 186 -9.88 -4.87 9.76
N PRO A 187 -10.22 -4.49 8.52
CA PRO A 187 -9.59 -5.08 7.35
C PRO A 187 -8.13 -4.64 7.23
N THR A 188 -7.31 -5.48 6.62
CA THR A 188 -5.89 -5.20 6.34
C THR A 188 -5.67 -5.05 4.86
N LEU A 189 -5.12 -3.91 4.45
CA LEU A 189 -4.54 -3.69 3.14
C LEU A 189 -3.03 -3.91 3.22
N VAL A 190 -2.48 -4.74 2.34
CA VAL A 190 -1.03 -4.86 2.15
C VAL A 190 -0.62 -4.01 0.96
N GLU A 191 0.24 -3.02 1.18
CA GLU A 191 0.80 -2.20 0.12
C GLU A 191 2.04 -2.86 -0.47
N TYR A 192 2.26 -2.69 -1.77
CA TYR A 192 3.33 -3.35 -2.52
C TYR A 192 4.23 -2.38 -3.28
N SER A 193 4.32 -1.13 -2.85
CA SER A 193 5.18 -0.13 -3.51
C SER A 193 6.63 -0.58 -3.60
N SER A 194 7.12 -1.26 -2.58
CA SER A 194 8.50 -1.78 -2.54
C SER A 194 8.76 -2.96 -3.49
N TYR A 195 7.72 -3.54 -4.08
CA TYR A 195 7.82 -4.62 -5.06
C TYR A 195 7.87 -4.12 -6.51
N GLU A 196 7.71 -2.82 -6.72
CA GLU A 196 7.91 -2.23 -8.04
C GLU A 196 9.39 -2.26 -8.42
N GLU A 197 9.69 -2.76 -9.61
CA GLU A 197 11.05 -2.86 -10.10
C GLU A 197 11.61 -1.49 -10.50
N HIS A 198 10.78 -0.68 -11.15
CA HIS A 198 11.19 0.66 -11.56
C HIS A 198 11.05 1.66 -10.40
N PRO A 199 12.08 2.52 -10.14
CA PRO A 199 12.00 3.52 -9.07
C PRO A 199 10.80 4.46 -9.17
N LEU A 200 10.43 4.89 -10.38
CA LEU A 200 9.22 5.67 -10.60
C LEU A 200 7.94 4.88 -10.39
N GLY A 201 7.96 3.56 -10.55
CA GLY A 201 6.83 2.69 -10.19
C GLY A 201 6.54 2.77 -8.70
N ARG A 202 7.58 2.79 -7.85
CA ARG A 202 7.42 2.99 -6.39
C ARG A 202 6.80 4.34 -6.06
N VAL A 203 7.28 5.41 -6.70
CA VAL A 203 6.75 6.77 -6.52
C VAL A 203 5.32 6.88 -7.03
N GLU A 204 4.97 6.17 -8.10
CA GLU A 204 3.63 6.19 -8.69
C GLU A 204 2.53 5.69 -7.74
N TRP A 205 2.90 4.95 -6.70
CA TRP A 205 1.97 4.57 -5.62
C TRP A 205 1.34 5.76 -4.89
N VAL A 206 1.91 6.96 -5.00
CA VAL A 206 1.25 8.19 -4.52
C VAL A 206 -0.12 8.37 -5.20
N ARG A 207 -0.28 7.90 -6.44
CA ARG A 207 -1.55 7.95 -7.18
C ARG A 207 -2.58 6.94 -6.64
N PHE A 208 -2.12 5.77 -6.16
CA PHE A 208 -2.99 4.83 -5.45
C PHE A 208 -3.56 5.47 -4.17
N PHE A 209 -2.69 6.07 -3.36
CA PHE A 209 -3.13 6.75 -2.14
C PHE A 209 -3.90 8.04 -2.44
N GLY A 210 -3.59 8.72 -3.53
CA GLY A 210 -4.40 9.84 -4.02
C GLY A 210 -5.85 9.44 -4.30
N ALA A 211 -6.06 8.31 -4.98
CA ALA A 211 -7.39 7.76 -5.22
C ALA A 211 -8.10 7.35 -3.92
N LEU A 212 -7.37 6.73 -2.99
CA LEU A 212 -7.90 6.37 -1.65
C LEU A 212 -8.42 7.58 -0.87
N LEU A 213 -7.76 8.73 -1.04
CA LEU A 213 -7.94 9.92 -0.20
C LEU A 213 -8.68 11.05 -0.91
N ASP A 214 -9.20 10.83 -2.12
CA ASP A 214 -9.83 11.86 -2.96
C ASP A 214 -8.88 13.05 -3.25
N GLN A 215 -7.63 12.73 -3.57
CA GLN A 215 -6.52 13.65 -3.84
C GLN A 215 -5.81 13.33 -5.17
N GLU A 216 -6.55 12.86 -6.17
CA GLU A 216 -5.98 12.41 -7.45
C GLU A 216 -5.19 13.51 -8.16
N GLU A 217 -5.72 14.72 -8.22
CA GLU A 217 -5.06 15.83 -8.90
C GLU A 217 -3.70 16.15 -8.26
N LYS A 218 -3.65 16.19 -6.93
CA LYS A 218 -2.41 16.44 -6.21
C LYS A 218 -1.42 15.30 -6.37
N ALA A 219 -1.90 14.07 -6.34
CA ALA A 219 -1.08 12.89 -6.57
C ALA A 219 -0.45 12.90 -7.97
N ASP A 220 -1.23 13.24 -8.99
CA ASP A 220 -0.75 13.37 -10.37
C ASP A 220 0.33 14.45 -10.49
N GLN A 221 0.12 15.61 -9.88
CA GLN A 221 1.12 16.70 -9.87
C GLN A 221 2.43 16.26 -9.18
N LEU A 222 2.34 15.58 -8.06
CA LEU A 222 3.51 15.06 -7.35
C LEU A 222 4.26 14.03 -8.19
N PHE A 223 3.55 13.12 -8.83
CA PHE A 223 4.15 12.10 -9.69
C PHE A 223 4.81 12.70 -10.94
N GLU A 224 4.13 13.60 -11.65
CA GLU A 224 4.68 14.29 -12.82
C GLU A 224 5.94 15.08 -12.48
N LYS A 225 6.00 15.73 -11.33
CA LYS A 225 7.19 16.42 -10.85
C LYS A 225 8.39 15.47 -10.69
N GLN A 226 8.16 14.26 -10.18
CA GLN A 226 9.21 13.24 -10.05
C GLN A 226 9.66 12.70 -11.41
N LYS A 227 8.73 12.48 -12.34
CA LYS A 227 9.04 12.09 -13.72
C LYS A 227 9.91 13.12 -14.42
N GLU A 228 9.58 14.40 -14.31
CA GLU A 228 10.37 15.48 -14.89
C GLU A 228 11.76 15.58 -14.27
N ALA A 229 11.87 15.37 -12.95
CA ALA A 229 13.17 15.37 -12.29
C ALA A 229 14.07 14.23 -12.81
N LEU A 230 13.50 13.03 -13.02
CA LEU A 230 14.24 11.91 -13.59
C LEU A 230 14.66 12.17 -15.03
N LYS A 231 13.78 12.70 -15.88
CA LYS A 231 14.10 13.03 -17.27
C LYS A 231 15.30 13.98 -17.39
N ARG A 232 15.47 14.92 -16.46
CA ARG A 232 16.65 15.81 -16.45
C ARG A 232 17.93 15.03 -16.20
N VAL A 233 17.90 14.03 -15.33
CA VAL A 233 19.06 13.17 -15.06
C VAL A 233 19.37 12.26 -16.24
N GLU A 234 18.35 11.67 -16.88
CA GLU A 234 18.49 10.80 -18.06
C GLU A 234 19.08 11.49 -19.29
N THR A 235 18.93 12.83 -19.39
CA THR A 235 19.52 13.61 -20.50
C THR A 235 21.00 13.92 -20.31
N GLU A 236 21.56 13.69 -19.13
CA GLU A 236 22.99 13.82 -18.88
C GLU A 236 23.75 12.60 -19.45
N GLU A 237 24.96 12.84 -19.96
CA GLU A 237 25.79 11.75 -20.46
C GLU A 237 26.14 10.77 -19.32
N SER A 238 26.01 9.48 -19.61
CA SER A 238 26.45 8.43 -18.68
C SER A 238 27.93 8.62 -18.34
N THR A 239 28.25 8.66 -17.07
CA THR A 239 29.64 8.77 -16.61
C THR A 239 30.38 7.43 -16.76
N GLY A 240 29.67 6.34 -16.93
CA GLY A 240 30.22 4.97 -16.96
C GLY A 240 30.91 4.55 -15.64
N LYS A 241 30.82 5.38 -14.60
CA LYS A 241 31.44 5.06 -13.31
C LYS A 241 30.75 3.91 -12.63
N THR A 242 31.56 3.06 -12.03
CA THR A 242 31.07 1.87 -11.30
C THR A 242 30.77 2.19 -9.84
N VAL A 243 29.68 1.64 -9.35
CA VAL A 243 29.18 1.89 -8.00
C VAL A 243 28.98 0.57 -7.26
N ALA A 244 29.58 0.44 -6.09
CA ALA A 244 29.28 -0.61 -5.12
C ALA A 244 28.32 -0.07 -4.07
N PHE A 245 27.23 -0.78 -3.79
CA PHE A 245 26.26 -0.47 -2.74
C PHE A 245 26.11 -1.68 -1.83
N PHE A 246 26.38 -1.51 -0.55
CA PHE A 246 26.39 -2.62 0.40
C PHE A 246 26.15 -2.21 1.84
N TYR A 247 25.89 -3.19 2.70
CA TYR A 247 26.06 -3.06 4.15
C TYR A 247 26.62 -4.36 4.75
N ILE A 248 27.18 -4.28 5.93
CA ILE A 248 27.71 -5.44 6.66
C ILE A 248 26.67 -5.89 7.68
N THR A 249 26.30 -7.15 7.62
CA THR A 249 25.35 -7.78 8.55
C THR A 249 26.01 -8.01 9.92
N SER A 250 25.21 -8.21 10.96
CA SER A 250 25.70 -8.48 12.32
C SER A 250 26.58 -9.74 12.43
N ASN A 251 26.43 -10.68 11.51
CA ASN A 251 27.24 -11.90 11.43
C ASN A 251 28.45 -11.77 10.47
N GLY A 252 28.77 -10.55 10.02
CA GLY A 252 29.97 -10.26 9.24
C GLY A 252 29.87 -10.58 7.73
N LEU A 253 28.68 -10.93 7.22
CA LEU A 253 28.47 -11.07 5.79
C LEU A 253 28.27 -9.70 5.15
N VAL A 254 28.66 -9.57 3.89
CA VAL A 254 28.39 -8.36 3.10
C VAL A 254 27.10 -8.56 2.34
N GLN A 255 26.10 -7.76 2.66
CA GLN A 255 24.84 -7.79 1.94
C GLN A 255 24.86 -6.74 0.82
N VAL A 256 24.66 -7.19 -0.40
CA VAL A 256 24.58 -6.35 -1.60
C VAL A 256 23.19 -6.45 -2.22
N ARG A 257 22.85 -5.51 -3.08
CA ARG A 257 21.60 -5.57 -3.83
C ARG A 257 21.70 -6.60 -4.97
N GLN A 258 20.63 -7.37 -5.13
CA GLN A 258 20.48 -8.20 -6.31
C GLN A 258 20.39 -7.30 -7.57
N SER A 259 20.94 -7.75 -8.70
CA SER A 259 21.05 -6.93 -9.92
C SER A 259 19.70 -6.45 -10.46
N THR A 260 18.61 -7.17 -10.18
CA THR A 260 17.23 -6.80 -10.56
C THR A 260 16.53 -5.86 -9.57
N ASP A 261 17.18 -5.52 -8.45
CA ASP A 261 16.59 -4.61 -7.46
C ASP A 261 16.56 -3.14 -7.94
N TYR A 262 15.75 -2.33 -7.29
CA TYR A 262 15.59 -0.92 -7.69
C TYR A 262 16.85 -0.06 -7.49
N ILE A 263 17.74 -0.38 -6.53
CA ILE A 263 18.98 0.39 -6.31
C ILE A 263 19.92 0.29 -7.52
N PRO A 264 20.24 -0.89 -8.08
CA PRO A 264 20.96 -0.99 -9.34
C PRO A 264 20.28 -0.21 -10.47
N LYS A 265 18.95 -0.24 -10.55
CA LYS A 265 18.20 0.54 -11.53
C LYS A 265 18.37 2.05 -11.34
N MET A 266 18.35 2.54 -10.11
CA MET A 266 18.64 3.96 -9.82
C MET A 266 20.07 4.36 -10.20
N ILE A 267 21.05 3.50 -9.94
CA ILE A 267 22.45 3.73 -10.33
C ILE A 267 22.56 3.86 -11.85
N GLU A 268 21.91 2.96 -12.59
CA GLU A 268 21.87 3.00 -14.06
C GLU A 268 21.21 4.27 -14.58
N LEU A 269 20.04 4.65 -14.03
CA LEU A 269 19.33 5.88 -14.40
C LEU A 269 20.15 7.15 -14.10
N ALA A 270 20.99 7.11 -13.08
CA ALA A 270 21.94 8.19 -12.77
C ALA A 270 23.21 8.18 -13.64
N GLY A 271 23.29 7.31 -14.67
CA GLY A 271 24.42 7.21 -15.58
C GLY A 271 25.63 6.45 -15.03
N GLY A 272 25.46 5.70 -13.94
CA GLY A 272 26.47 4.81 -13.39
C GLY A 272 26.27 3.36 -13.80
N LYS A 273 27.16 2.49 -13.31
CA LYS A 273 27.07 1.04 -13.44
C LYS A 273 27.19 0.38 -12.07
N TYR A 274 26.27 -0.52 -11.77
CA TYR A 274 26.36 -1.33 -10.57
C TYR A 274 27.41 -2.43 -10.74
N VAL A 275 28.33 -2.61 -9.78
CA VAL A 275 29.46 -3.54 -9.92
C VAL A 275 29.04 -5.02 -10.01
N PHE A 276 27.87 -5.39 -9.45
CA PHE A 276 27.34 -6.76 -9.47
C PHE A 276 26.22 -6.88 -10.51
N GLU A 277 26.56 -6.77 -11.79
CA GLU A 277 25.58 -6.72 -12.90
C GLU A 277 24.71 -7.98 -13.03
N ASN A 278 25.22 -9.16 -12.67
CA ASN A 278 24.55 -10.46 -12.85
C ASN A 278 24.43 -11.26 -11.55
N LEU A 279 24.32 -10.58 -10.42
CA LEU A 279 24.25 -11.24 -9.13
C LEU A 279 22.81 -11.51 -8.71
N GLY A 280 22.57 -12.73 -8.25
CA GLY A 280 21.29 -13.19 -7.76
C GLY A 280 20.49 -13.98 -8.78
N ASP A 281 19.28 -14.35 -8.39
CA ASP A 281 18.34 -15.09 -9.22
C ASP A 281 17.30 -14.09 -9.76
N PRO A 282 17.22 -13.88 -11.09
CA PRO A 282 16.26 -12.94 -11.67
C PRO A 282 14.80 -13.32 -11.41
N ASP A 283 14.51 -14.59 -11.12
CA ASP A 283 13.18 -15.05 -10.78
C ASP A 283 12.85 -14.91 -9.28
N SER A 284 13.85 -14.56 -8.47
CA SER A 284 13.69 -14.35 -7.04
C SER A 284 13.15 -12.95 -6.74
N ARG A 285 12.18 -12.88 -5.83
CA ARG A 285 11.68 -11.61 -5.28
C ARG A 285 12.55 -11.02 -4.17
N ARG A 286 13.71 -11.63 -3.91
CA ARG A 286 14.66 -11.10 -2.93
C ARG A 286 15.35 -9.87 -3.50
N SER A 287 15.49 -8.84 -2.68
CA SER A 287 16.18 -7.61 -3.07
C SER A 287 17.69 -7.65 -2.83
N THR A 288 18.16 -8.62 -2.06
CA THR A 288 19.55 -8.67 -1.58
C THR A 288 20.14 -10.06 -1.67
N VAL A 289 21.48 -10.09 -1.76
CA VAL A 289 22.32 -11.30 -1.72
C VAL A 289 23.40 -11.11 -0.67
N ASN A 290 23.68 -12.15 0.12
CA ASN A 290 24.77 -12.15 1.09
C ASN A 290 26.02 -12.75 0.43
N LEU A 291 27.13 -12.02 0.50
CA LEU A 291 28.43 -12.43 0.01
C LEU A 291 29.40 -12.62 1.18
N GLN A 292 30.38 -13.52 1.01
CA GLN A 292 31.57 -13.51 1.85
C GLN A 292 32.41 -12.26 1.55
N LEU A 293 33.18 -11.81 2.51
CA LEU A 293 33.97 -10.59 2.37
C LEU A 293 34.93 -10.65 1.18
N GLU A 294 35.51 -11.82 0.92
CA GLU A 294 36.44 -12.05 -0.18
C GLU A 294 35.76 -11.91 -1.54
N ASP A 295 34.57 -12.54 -1.71
CA ASP A 295 33.77 -12.43 -2.93
C ASP A 295 33.33 -10.99 -3.21
N PHE A 296 32.95 -10.27 -2.16
CA PHE A 296 32.61 -8.85 -2.27
C PHE A 296 33.83 -8.03 -2.68
N TYR A 297 34.99 -8.24 -2.05
CA TYR A 297 36.22 -7.52 -2.37
C TYR A 297 36.61 -7.71 -3.82
N ASP A 298 36.62 -8.95 -4.30
CA ASP A 298 36.97 -9.27 -5.69
C ASP A 298 36.03 -8.58 -6.69
N GLY A 299 34.75 -8.46 -6.38
CA GLY A 299 33.77 -7.82 -7.25
C GLY A 299 33.76 -6.29 -7.16
N ALA A 300 34.21 -5.69 -6.07
CA ALA A 300 34.01 -4.27 -5.78
C ALA A 300 35.33 -3.47 -5.62
N GLN A 301 36.51 -4.10 -5.60
CA GLN A 301 37.78 -3.42 -5.33
C GLN A 301 38.11 -2.30 -6.32
N ASP A 302 37.62 -2.41 -7.56
CA ASP A 302 37.87 -1.42 -8.63
C ASP A 302 36.69 -0.45 -8.82
N ALA A 303 35.74 -0.41 -7.88
CA ALA A 303 34.60 0.50 -7.97
C ALA A 303 35.05 1.95 -7.84
N ASP A 304 34.53 2.82 -8.74
CA ASP A 304 34.77 4.28 -8.70
C ASP A 304 34.15 4.95 -7.49
N SER A 305 33.01 4.39 -7.02
CA SER A 305 32.25 4.91 -5.87
C SER A 305 31.73 3.78 -5.02
N VAL A 306 31.71 4.04 -3.72
CA VAL A 306 31.20 3.10 -2.72
C VAL A 306 30.13 3.80 -1.88
N SER A 307 28.95 3.20 -1.80
CA SER A 307 27.89 3.61 -0.89
C SER A 307 27.68 2.54 0.16
N TYR A 308 27.93 2.90 1.40
CA TYR A 308 27.80 2.03 2.56
C TYR A 308 26.65 2.51 3.44
N THR A 309 25.69 1.63 3.70
CA THR A 309 24.60 1.92 4.65
C THR A 309 24.92 1.32 6.00
N HIS A 310 24.90 2.17 7.03
CA HIS A 310 25.05 1.71 8.42
C HIS A 310 23.74 1.13 8.93
N LEU A 311 23.81 0.05 9.70
CA LEU A 311 22.77 -0.27 10.67
C LEU A 311 22.61 0.94 11.59
N ARG A 312 21.38 1.35 11.88
CA ARG A 312 21.08 2.57 12.64
C ARG A 312 21.86 2.60 13.97
N ALA A 313 22.34 3.76 14.37
CA ALA A 313 23.09 4.00 15.61
C ALA A 313 22.38 3.56 16.91
N HIS A 314 21.12 3.15 16.86
CA HIS A 314 20.40 2.58 18.00
C HIS A 314 20.74 1.12 18.30
N GLU A 315 21.27 0.37 17.33
CA GLU A 315 21.68 -1.03 17.56
C GLU A 315 23.11 -1.15 18.09
N THR A 316 23.93 -0.11 17.93
CA THR A 316 25.33 -0.10 18.39
C THR A 316 25.54 0.39 19.83
N ARG A 317 24.49 0.86 20.50
CA ARG A 317 24.61 1.38 21.89
C ARG A 317 24.32 0.35 23.00
N HIS A 318 23.90 -0.86 22.65
CA HIS A 318 23.62 -1.90 23.63
C HIS A 318 24.67 -3.01 23.72
N ASP A 319 25.71 -2.99 22.87
CA ASP A 319 26.75 -4.01 22.83
C ASP A 319 28.17 -3.48 23.20
N LEU A 320 28.23 -2.40 23.98
CA LEU A 320 29.50 -1.94 24.57
C LEU A 320 29.38 -1.79 26.10
#